data_c223a6666f37cdeebe95042394680daa
#
_entry.id   c223a6666f37cdeebe95042394680daa
#
_cell.length_a   1.000
_cell.length_b   1.000
_cell.length_c   1.000
_cell.angle_alpha   90.00
_cell.angle_beta   90.00
_cell.angle_gamma   90.00
#
_symmetry.space_group_name_H-M   'P 1'
#
loop_
_entity.id
_entity.type
_entity.pdbx_description
1 polymer ?
#
loop_
_entity_poly.entity_id
_entity_poly.type
_entity_poly.pdbx_seq_one_letter_code
_entity_poly.pdbx_strand_id
1 'polypeptide(L)'
;MHRAEGDPLIERDRIASTANQLVADGHVTWIREQRIVNIETGTGYGVTLETVSGNQTVHTFDQIAAHPGYRPDTSLYRELQVHECYASEGPIKLAAALLGGSGDCLVQPETGPETLKNPEPGFFVLGSKSYGRNSRFLIQAGLRQIEDVMPLIAKQLEATA
;
A
#
# COMPACT_ATOMS: atom_id res chain seq x y z
N MET A 1 15.47 -6.04 9.06
CA MET A 1 14.08 -6.25 8.60
C MET A 1 13.40 -7.27 9.52
N HIS A 2 12.08 -7.17 9.71
CA HIS A 2 11.34 -8.16 10.48
C HIS A 2 11.31 -9.49 9.72
N ARG A 3 11.61 -10.60 10.39
CA ARG A 3 11.46 -11.96 9.87
C ARG A 3 10.27 -12.61 10.58
N ALA A 4 9.38 -13.22 9.82
CA ALA A 4 8.29 -14.03 10.38
C ALA A 4 8.83 -15.44 10.64
N GLU A 5 8.62 -15.95 11.85
CA GLU A 5 8.95 -17.34 12.16
C GLU A 5 8.00 -18.26 11.38
N GLY A 6 8.57 -19.23 10.63
CA GLY A 6 7.77 -20.12 9.79
C GLY A 6 7.18 -19.44 8.54
N ASP A 7 7.82 -18.39 8.01
CA ASP A 7 7.37 -17.72 6.77
C ASP A 7 7.17 -18.74 5.64
N PRO A 8 5.95 -18.87 5.08
CA PRO A 8 5.68 -19.80 3.97
C PRO A 8 6.42 -19.43 2.68
N LEU A 9 6.91 -18.17 2.57
CA LEU A 9 7.70 -17.72 1.43
C LEU A 9 9.19 -17.75 1.75
N ILE A 10 9.84 -18.85 1.46
CA ILE A 10 11.27 -19.10 1.71
C ILE A 10 12.14 -17.97 1.16
N GLU A 11 11.84 -17.46 -0.04
CA GLU A 11 12.59 -16.38 -0.65
C GLU A 11 12.44 -15.04 0.11
N ARG A 12 11.27 -14.75 0.67
CA ARG A 12 11.05 -13.56 1.50
C ARG A 12 11.91 -13.61 2.76
N ASP A 13 11.93 -14.76 3.42
CA ASP A 13 12.77 -14.96 4.61
C ASP A 13 14.26 -14.89 4.27
N ARG A 14 14.68 -15.49 3.16
CA ARG A 14 16.06 -15.43 2.67
C ARG A 14 16.50 -13.98 2.41
N ILE A 15 15.70 -13.19 1.72
CA ILE A 15 15.99 -11.77 1.43
C ILE A 15 16.09 -10.97 2.73
N ALA A 16 15.15 -11.14 3.65
CA ALA A 16 15.17 -10.45 4.93
C ALA A 16 16.38 -10.82 5.78
N SER A 17 16.77 -12.10 5.78
CA SER A 17 17.98 -12.59 6.47
C SER A 17 19.24 -11.98 5.87
N THR A 18 19.37 -12.01 4.53
CA THR A 18 20.53 -11.42 3.83
C THR A 18 20.64 -9.91 4.11
N ALA A 19 19.53 -9.17 4.06
CA ALA A 19 19.54 -7.75 4.36
C ALA A 19 19.97 -7.45 5.80
N ASN A 20 19.51 -8.25 6.78
CA ASN A 20 19.90 -8.10 8.17
C ASN A 20 21.40 -8.42 8.36
N GLN A 21 21.93 -9.42 7.65
CA GLN A 21 23.35 -9.76 7.69
C GLN A 21 24.21 -8.62 7.14
N LEU A 22 23.84 -8.04 5.98
CA LEU A 22 24.56 -6.90 5.40
C LEU A 22 24.64 -5.70 6.35
N VAL A 23 23.57 -5.46 7.12
CA VAL A 23 23.57 -4.41 8.15
C VAL A 23 24.47 -4.80 9.32
N ALA A 24 24.43 -6.05 9.78
CA ALA A 24 25.27 -6.54 10.89
C ALA A 24 26.76 -6.50 10.54
N ASP A 25 27.12 -6.80 9.29
CA ASP A 25 28.49 -6.79 8.79
C ASP A 25 28.99 -5.38 8.44
N GLY A 26 28.15 -4.35 8.59
CA GLY A 26 28.51 -2.96 8.30
C GLY A 26 28.56 -2.59 6.81
N HIS A 27 28.14 -3.48 5.91
CA HIS A 27 28.06 -3.19 4.47
C HIS A 27 26.92 -2.24 4.10
N VAL A 28 25.88 -2.19 4.94
CA VAL A 28 24.71 -1.32 4.77
C VAL A 28 24.46 -0.55 6.05
N THR A 29 24.34 0.77 5.96
CA THR A 29 23.92 1.62 7.06
C THR A 29 22.39 1.72 7.05
N TRP A 30 21.73 1.25 8.11
CA TRP A 30 20.28 1.36 8.25
C TRP A 30 19.92 2.53 9.15
N ILE A 31 19.47 3.63 8.55
CA ILE A 31 19.00 4.83 9.25
C ILE A 31 17.49 4.66 9.50
N ARG A 32 17.08 4.75 10.76
CA ARG A 32 15.69 4.54 11.20
C ARG A 32 15.09 5.79 11.82
N GLU A 33 13.76 5.85 11.87
CA GLU A 33 13.00 6.89 12.59
C GLU A 33 13.34 8.30 12.13
N GLN A 34 13.60 8.42 10.82
CA GLN A 34 13.89 9.69 10.18
C GLN A 34 13.04 9.86 8.93
N ARG A 35 12.79 11.10 8.57
CA ARG A 35 12.13 11.46 7.30
C ARG A 35 13.09 12.27 6.43
N ILE A 36 12.96 12.13 5.13
CA ILE A 36 13.64 12.99 4.18
C ILE A 36 12.84 14.30 4.12
N VAL A 37 13.48 15.42 4.41
CA VAL A 37 12.86 16.76 4.37
C VAL A 37 13.34 17.59 3.19
N ASN A 38 14.53 17.28 2.66
CA ASN A 38 15.05 17.97 1.48
C ASN A 38 15.99 17.04 0.68
N ILE A 39 16.02 17.24 -0.64
CA ILE A 39 16.99 16.62 -1.55
C ILE A 39 17.52 17.74 -2.45
N GLU A 40 18.82 17.98 -2.39
CA GLU A 40 19.53 18.91 -3.25
C GLU A 40 20.33 18.14 -4.30
N THR A 41 20.32 18.63 -5.53
CA THR A 41 21.05 18.03 -6.65
C THR A 41 22.29 18.89 -6.98
N GLY A 42 23.43 18.23 -7.18
CA GLY A 42 24.70 18.86 -7.55
C GLY A 42 25.57 17.86 -8.28
N THR A 43 26.83 17.70 -7.86
CA THR A 43 27.71 16.61 -8.32
C THR A 43 27.27 15.24 -7.77
N GLY A 44 26.33 15.21 -6.85
CA GLY A 44 25.66 14.08 -6.23
C GLY A 44 24.34 14.59 -5.60
N TYR A 45 23.84 13.87 -4.61
CA TYR A 45 22.59 14.20 -3.92
C TYR A 45 22.84 14.50 -2.45
N GLY A 46 22.59 15.74 -2.03
CA GLY A 46 22.54 16.13 -0.61
C GLY A 46 21.15 15.83 -0.05
N VAL A 47 21.07 14.85 0.86
CA VAL A 47 19.80 14.42 1.47
C VAL A 47 19.74 14.90 2.91
N THR A 48 18.80 15.76 3.23
CA THR A 48 18.54 16.18 4.61
C THR A 48 17.54 15.23 5.26
N LEU A 49 17.99 14.57 6.32
CA LEU A 49 17.18 13.70 7.17
C LEU A 49 16.81 14.43 8.46
N GLU A 50 15.58 14.24 8.92
CA GLU A 50 15.08 14.83 10.15
C GLU A 50 14.53 13.75 11.06
N THR A 51 14.96 13.76 12.32
CA THR A 51 14.45 12.88 13.38
C THR A 51 13.07 13.33 13.86
N VAL A 52 12.36 12.47 14.60
CA VAL A 52 11.08 12.82 15.24
C VAL A 52 11.21 14.03 16.19
N SER A 53 12.40 14.23 16.79
CA SER A 53 12.70 15.39 17.65
C SER A 53 13.04 16.67 16.88
N GLY A 54 13.06 16.65 15.55
CA GLY A 54 13.35 17.81 14.70
C GLY A 54 14.84 18.06 14.42
N ASN A 55 15.74 17.19 14.89
CA ASN A 55 17.15 17.32 14.58
C ASN A 55 17.42 16.91 13.13
N GLN A 56 18.17 17.76 12.41
CA GLN A 56 18.49 17.51 11.01
C GLN A 56 19.94 17.13 10.80
N THR A 57 20.17 16.21 9.87
CA THR A 57 21.50 15.80 9.38
C THR A 57 21.51 15.75 7.86
N VAL A 58 22.63 16.14 7.24
CA VAL A 58 22.81 16.07 5.78
C VAL A 58 23.75 14.94 5.44
N HIS A 59 23.33 14.10 4.51
CA HIS A 59 24.12 13.01 3.96
C HIS A 59 24.29 13.21 2.46
N THR A 60 25.47 12.90 1.92
CA THR A 60 25.76 12.98 0.48
C THR A 60 25.78 11.59 -0.12
N PHE A 61 25.10 11.41 -1.27
CA PHE A 61 25.02 10.14 -1.99
C PHE A 61 25.31 10.37 -3.48
N ASP A 62 25.89 9.37 -4.13
CA ASP A 62 26.08 9.37 -5.58
C ASP A 62 24.79 9.02 -6.33
N GLN A 63 23.96 8.16 -5.72
CA GLN A 63 22.70 7.68 -6.29
C GLN A 63 21.61 7.54 -5.23
N ILE A 64 20.35 7.72 -5.65
CA ILE A 64 19.17 7.48 -4.82
C ILE A 64 18.25 6.50 -5.55
N ALA A 65 17.90 5.40 -4.89
CA ALA A 65 16.82 4.51 -5.30
C ALA A 65 15.63 4.71 -4.36
N ALA A 66 14.51 5.23 -4.87
CA ALA A 66 13.34 5.56 -4.06
C ALA A 66 12.24 4.52 -4.20
N HIS A 67 11.79 3.98 -3.08
CA HIS A 67 10.64 3.05 -2.99
C HIS A 67 9.60 3.56 -1.99
N PRO A 68 8.99 4.74 -2.22
CA PRO A 68 8.10 5.39 -1.25
C PRO A 68 6.71 4.73 -1.17
N GLY A 69 6.47 3.68 -1.93
CA GLY A 69 5.13 3.16 -2.18
C GLY A 69 4.38 4.01 -3.22
N TYR A 70 3.08 3.79 -3.34
CA TYR A 70 2.25 4.54 -4.27
C TYR A 70 1.00 5.09 -3.59
N ARG A 71 0.37 6.07 -4.23
CA ARG A 71 -0.96 6.57 -3.89
C ARG A 71 -1.89 6.31 -5.06
N PRO A 72 -3.16 5.95 -4.83
CA PRO A 72 -4.10 5.81 -5.91
C PRO A 72 -4.37 7.19 -6.56
N ASP A 73 -4.39 7.26 -7.88
CA ASP A 73 -4.91 8.43 -8.55
C ASP A 73 -6.43 8.37 -8.57
N THR A 74 -7.07 9.21 -7.76
CA THR A 74 -8.51 9.30 -7.59
C THR A 74 -9.13 10.42 -8.44
N SER A 75 -8.34 11.13 -9.23
CA SER A 75 -8.78 12.27 -10.04
C SER A 75 -9.92 11.90 -11.00
N LEU A 76 -9.93 10.65 -11.51
CA LEU A 76 -10.96 10.15 -12.43
C LEU A 76 -12.37 10.15 -11.85
N TYR A 77 -12.51 9.97 -10.53
CA TYR A 77 -13.82 9.86 -9.86
C TYR A 77 -13.98 10.82 -8.67
N ARG A 78 -13.19 11.90 -8.66
CA ARG A 78 -13.23 12.90 -7.57
C ARG A 78 -14.61 13.52 -7.39
N GLU A 79 -15.39 13.66 -8.46
CA GLU A 79 -16.73 14.23 -8.46
C GLU A 79 -17.82 13.23 -8.04
N LEU A 80 -17.47 11.94 -7.92
CA LEU A 80 -18.42 10.89 -7.54
C LEU A 80 -18.44 10.71 -6.01
N GLN A 81 -19.57 10.18 -5.50
CA GLN A 81 -19.73 9.93 -4.08
C GLN A 81 -19.02 8.65 -3.64
N VAL A 82 -17.69 8.70 -3.62
CA VAL A 82 -16.83 7.64 -3.09
C VAL A 82 -16.30 8.07 -1.73
N HIS A 83 -16.71 7.39 -0.67
CA HIS A 83 -16.16 7.65 0.66
C HIS A 83 -14.82 6.94 0.81
N GLU A 84 -13.73 7.72 0.92
CA GLU A 84 -12.38 7.21 1.08
C GLU A 84 -11.95 7.22 2.55
N CYS A 85 -11.18 6.21 2.92
CA CYS A 85 -10.50 6.16 4.21
C CYS A 85 -9.33 7.15 4.21
N TYR A 86 -9.31 8.09 5.15
CA TYR A 86 -8.24 9.09 5.25
C TYR A 86 -6.83 8.48 5.34
N ALA A 87 -6.68 7.37 6.07
CA ALA A 87 -5.39 6.74 6.30
C ALA A 87 -4.88 5.93 5.11
N SER A 88 -5.78 5.16 4.47
CA SER A 88 -5.40 4.25 3.38
C SER A 88 -5.69 4.81 1.98
N GLU A 89 -6.50 5.88 1.86
CA GLU A 89 -6.91 6.46 0.57
C GLU A 89 -7.63 5.44 -0.34
N GLY A 90 -8.21 4.41 0.22
CA GLY A 90 -9.08 3.45 -0.47
C GLY A 90 -10.53 3.59 -0.02
N PRO A 91 -11.51 2.99 -0.75
CA PRO A 91 -12.91 2.99 -0.36
C PRO A 91 -13.10 2.53 1.08
N ILE A 92 -13.87 3.30 1.87
CA ILE A 92 -13.88 3.18 3.34
C ILE A 92 -14.35 1.82 3.84
N LYS A 93 -15.34 1.21 3.17
CA LYS A 93 -15.86 -0.11 3.59
C LYS A 93 -14.83 -1.21 3.43
N LEU A 94 -14.14 -1.23 2.28
CA LEU A 94 -13.07 -2.19 2.04
C LEU A 94 -11.87 -1.91 2.95
N ALA A 95 -11.51 -0.63 3.13
CA ALA A 95 -10.45 -0.25 4.04
C ALA A 95 -10.71 -0.74 5.48
N ALA A 96 -11.93 -0.61 5.98
CA ALA A 96 -12.32 -1.10 7.30
C ALA A 96 -12.22 -2.63 7.41
N ALA A 97 -12.66 -3.37 6.39
CA ALA A 97 -12.51 -4.83 6.35
C ALA A 97 -11.03 -5.26 6.35
N LEU A 98 -10.18 -4.55 5.60
CA LEU A 98 -8.75 -4.83 5.54
C LEU A 98 -7.99 -4.52 6.84
N LEU A 99 -8.49 -3.60 7.68
CA LEU A 99 -7.89 -3.29 8.98
C LEU A 99 -8.01 -4.45 9.98
N GLY A 100 -9.06 -5.26 9.88
CA GLY A 100 -9.27 -6.44 10.71
C GLY A 100 -8.39 -7.64 10.36
N GLY A 101 -7.67 -7.60 9.24
CA GLY A 101 -6.83 -8.69 8.78
C GLY A 101 -5.45 -8.72 9.43
N SER A 102 -4.79 -9.89 9.38
CA SER A 102 -3.38 -10.02 9.78
C SER A 102 -2.47 -9.13 8.94
N GLY A 103 -1.27 -8.83 9.44
CA GLY A 103 -0.27 -8.05 8.69
C GLY A 103 0.29 -8.75 7.44
N ASP A 104 0.02 -10.05 7.26
CA ASP A 104 0.53 -10.84 6.15
C ASP A 104 -0.36 -10.69 4.90
N CYS A 105 0.26 -10.37 3.75
CA CYS A 105 -0.44 -10.27 2.46
C CYS A 105 -1.00 -11.61 1.96
N LEU A 106 -0.49 -12.74 2.42
CA LEU A 106 -0.99 -14.07 2.06
C LEU A 106 -2.29 -14.42 2.81
N VAL A 107 -2.52 -13.79 3.95
CA VAL A 107 -3.76 -13.96 4.74
C VAL A 107 -4.69 -12.79 4.40
N GLN A 108 -5.44 -12.94 3.32
CA GLN A 108 -6.43 -11.93 2.93
C GLN A 108 -7.68 -12.11 3.80
N PRO A 109 -8.22 -11.04 4.41
CA PRO A 109 -9.53 -11.10 5.06
C PRO A 109 -10.60 -11.41 4.02
N GLU A 110 -11.64 -12.14 4.44
CA GLU A 110 -12.81 -12.32 3.60
C GLU A 110 -13.53 -10.97 3.42
N THR A 111 -13.59 -10.53 2.18
CA THR A 111 -14.28 -9.31 1.78
C THR A 111 -15.41 -9.71 0.85
N GLY A 112 -16.64 -9.43 1.21
CA GLY A 112 -17.80 -9.71 0.34
C GLY A 112 -18.20 -8.49 -0.50
N PRO A 113 -19.19 -8.65 -1.39
CA PRO A 113 -19.63 -7.62 -2.34
C PRO A 113 -20.09 -6.32 -1.66
N GLU A 114 -20.56 -6.37 -0.41
CA GLU A 114 -20.97 -5.17 0.34
C GLU A 114 -19.81 -4.22 0.65
N THR A 115 -18.58 -4.73 0.74
CA THR A 115 -17.38 -3.90 0.98
C THR A 115 -16.98 -3.09 -0.24
N LEU A 116 -17.45 -3.46 -1.42
CA LEU A 116 -17.16 -2.82 -2.70
C LEU A 116 -18.18 -1.75 -3.10
N LYS A 117 -19.33 -1.67 -2.38
CA LYS A 117 -20.37 -0.68 -2.65
C LYS A 117 -19.97 0.70 -2.12
N ASN A 118 -20.06 1.67 -2.99
CA ASN A 118 -19.94 3.10 -2.67
C ASN A 118 -21.32 3.76 -2.57
N PRO A 119 -21.44 4.98 -1.99
CA PRO A 119 -22.64 5.79 -2.08
C PRO A 119 -23.03 6.12 -3.51
N GLU A 120 -22.07 6.26 -4.41
CA GLU A 120 -22.31 6.44 -5.85
C GLU A 120 -22.93 5.17 -6.45
N PRO A 121 -24.17 5.24 -6.97
CA PRO A 121 -24.82 4.07 -7.54
C PRO A 121 -24.10 3.54 -8.78
N GLY A 122 -23.90 2.22 -8.86
CA GLY A 122 -23.31 1.59 -10.03
C GLY A 122 -21.83 1.83 -10.23
N PHE A 123 -21.16 2.53 -9.31
CA PHE A 123 -19.74 2.79 -9.39
C PHE A 123 -18.94 1.94 -8.39
N PHE A 124 -17.93 1.26 -8.89
CA PHE A 124 -17.08 0.37 -8.09
C PHE A 124 -15.60 0.66 -8.35
N VAL A 125 -14.80 0.69 -7.29
CA VAL A 125 -13.34 0.79 -7.38
C VAL A 125 -12.76 -0.59 -7.11
N LEU A 126 -12.10 -1.16 -8.11
CA LEU A 126 -11.58 -2.54 -8.06
C LEU A 126 -10.05 -2.57 -8.22
N GLY A 127 -9.46 -3.73 -7.99
CA GLY A 127 -8.05 -3.97 -8.15
C GLY A 127 -7.18 -3.22 -7.13
N SER A 128 -5.94 -2.97 -7.46
CA SER A 128 -4.98 -2.32 -6.55
C SER A 128 -5.46 -0.95 -6.06
N LYS A 129 -6.21 -0.21 -6.87
CA LYS A 129 -6.77 1.10 -6.52
C LYS A 129 -7.76 1.00 -5.35
N SER A 130 -8.53 -0.08 -5.26
CA SER A 130 -9.47 -0.29 -4.14
C SER A 130 -8.77 -0.50 -2.79
N TYR A 131 -7.51 -0.92 -2.80
CA TYR A 131 -6.69 -1.07 -1.60
C TYR A 131 -6.05 0.25 -1.14
N GLY A 132 -6.17 1.32 -1.96
CA GLY A 132 -5.56 2.60 -1.66
C GLY A 132 -4.04 2.49 -1.52
N ARG A 133 -3.49 2.97 -0.43
CA ARG A 133 -2.04 2.89 -0.10
C ARG A 133 -1.63 1.55 0.50
N ASN A 134 -2.56 0.62 0.70
CA ASN A 134 -2.26 -0.68 1.28
C ASN A 134 -1.56 -1.56 0.24
N SER A 135 -0.29 -1.91 0.49
CA SER A 135 0.55 -2.71 -0.41
C SER A 135 0.23 -4.21 -0.42
N ARG A 136 -0.77 -4.67 0.34
CA ARG A 136 -1.14 -6.10 0.44
C ARG A 136 -2.04 -6.59 -0.70
N PHE A 137 -2.30 -5.78 -1.70
CA PHE A 137 -3.08 -6.21 -2.86
C PHE A 137 -2.40 -7.34 -3.63
N LEU A 138 -3.17 -8.38 -3.93
CA LEU A 138 -2.80 -9.47 -4.83
C LEU A 138 -3.78 -9.52 -5.99
N ILE A 139 -3.33 -9.92 -7.19
CA ILE A 139 -4.18 -10.05 -8.38
C ILE A 139 -5.38 -10.96 -8.11
N GLN A 140 -5.20 -12.04 -7.34
CA GLN A 140 -6.28 -12.94 -6.97
C GLN A 140 -7.42 -12.23 -6.20
N ALA A 141 -7.08 -11.25 -5.35
CA ALA A 141 -8.10 -10.44 -4.68
C ALA A 141 -8.89 -9.59 -5.69
N GLY A 142 -8.22 -9.04 -6.70
CA GLY A 142 -8.89 -8.31 -7.79
C GLY A 142 -9.82 -9.19 -8.62
N LEU A 143 -9.46 -10.43 -8.90
CA LEU A 143 -10.33 -11.39 -9.60
C LEU A 143 -11.58 -11.69 -8.78
N ARG A 144 -11.45 -11.94 -7.48
CA ARG A 144 -12.60 -12.14 -6.57
C ARG A 144 -13.51 -10.90 -6.53
N GLN A 145 -12.95 -9.71 -6.51
CA GLN A 145 -13.74 -8.47 -6.57
C GLN A 145 -14.60 -8.39 -7.84
N ILE A 146 -14.10 -8.85 -8.98
CA ILE A 146 -14.89 -8.92 -10.22
C ILE A 146 -16.03 -9.92 -10.07
N GLU A 147 -15.76 -11.11 -9.52
CA GLU A 147 -16.79 -12.13 -9.27
C GLU A 147 -17.89 -11.59 -8.32
N ASP A 148 -17.51 -10.82 -7.30
CA ASP A 148 -18.43 -10.20 -6.34
C ASP A 148 -19.30 -9.08 -6.96
N VAL A 149 -18.73 -8.28 -7.86
CA VAL A 149 -19.41 -7.09 -8.41
C VAL A 149 -20.31 -7.43 -9.59
N MET A 150 -19.97 -8.42 -10.41
CA MET A 150 -20.77 -8.76 -11.62
C MET A 150 -22.23 -9.06 -11.32
N PRO A 151 -22.58 -9.84 -10.27
CA PRO A 151 -24.00 -10.04 -9.90
C PRO A 151 -24.71 -8.75 -9.47
N LEU A 152 -23.99 -7.81 -8.82
CA LEU A 152 -24.58 -6.53 -8.41
C LEU A 152 -24.91 -5.66 -9.62
N ILE A 153 -24.04 -5.64 -10.62
CA ILE A 153 -24.26 -4.92 -11.89
C ILE A 153 -25.44 -5.53 -12.64
N ALA A 154 -25.50 -6.86 -12.78
CA ALA A 154 -26.59 -7.55 -13.45
C ALA A 154 -27.95 -7.19 -12.83
N LYS A 155 -28.04 -7.24 -11.49
CA LYS A 155 -29.27 -6.87 -10.78
C LYS A 155 -29.67 -5.41 -10.99
N GLN A 156 -28.72 -4.49 -11.10
CA GLN A 156 -29.02 -3.08 -11.36
C GLN A 156 -29.57 -2.87 -12.77
N LEU A 157 -29.01 -3.56 -13.77
CA LEU A 157 -29.48 -3.49 -15.15
C LEU A 157 -30.93 -4.03 -15.29
N GLU A 158 -31.25 -5.13 -14.62
CA GLU A 158 -32.58 -5.69 -14.57
C GLU A 158 -33.64 -4.75 -13.93
N ALA A 159 -33.19 -3.99 -12.90
CA ALA A 159 -34.08 -3.04 -12.20
C ALA A 159 -34.32 -1.75 -13.00
N THR A 160 -33.54 -1.48 -14.04
CA THR A 160 -33.61 -0.27 -14.86
C THR A 160 -34.28 -0.54 -16.25
N ALA A 161 -34.45 -1.81 -16.61
CA ALA A 161 -35.12 -2.27 -17.83
C ALA A 161 -36.64 -2.40 -17.62
#